data_6ba72ea5d4387c0b4517e327449d8add
#
_entry.id   6ba72ea5d4387c0b4517e327449d8add
#
_cell.length_a   1.000
_cell.length_b   1.000
_cell.length_c   1.000
_cell.angle_alpha   90.00
_cell.angle_beta   90.00
_cell.angle_gamma   90.00
#
_symmetry.space_group_name_H-M   'P 1'
#
loop_
_entity.id
_entity.type
_entity.pdbx_description
1 polymer ?
#
loop_
_entity_poly.entity_id
_entity_poly.type
_entity_poly.pdbx_seq_one_letter_code
_entity_poly.pdbx_strand_id
1 'polypeptide(L)'
;IDAAVVGGVDSLCLTTLYGFHSLQLVSREPCKPFDVARDGISIGEAAAFALIERPPQSLDGEAILLLGVGESSDAYHMSSPHPEGRGARAAMLQALDSAGLTAQDIDYINLHGTGTPSNDSAEGNAVAAVFADRGQALEASSTKGATGHTLGAAGALEAVICALSLRHGLLPGGTNTRRVDASLGFEYLCANRHRPIARALSNSFGFGGSNCALVLGLAR
;
A
#
# COMPACT_ATOMS: atom_id res chain seq x y z
N ILE A 1 -0.37 -5.32 26.84
CA ILE A 1 -0.23 -3.89 26.54
C ILE A 1 -1.62 -3.34 26.25
N ASP A 2 -1.99 -2.21 26.85
CA ASP A 2 -3.31 -1.60 26.67
C ASP A 2 -3.28 -0.53 25.56
N ALA A 3 -2.11 0.08 25.35
CA ALA A 3 -1.88 1.04 24.28
C ALA A 3 -0.44 0.94 23.76
N ALA A 4 -0.24 1.22 22.48
CA ALA A 4 1.08 1.26 21.86
C ALA A 4 1.17 2.40 20.85
N VAL A 5 2.25 3.16 20.87
CA VAL A 5 2.61 4.07 19.79
C VAL A 5 3.37 3.27 18.75
N VAL A 6 2.85 3.25 17.53
CA VAL A 6 3.48 2.59 16.38
C VAL A 6 3.74 3.60 15.28
N GLY A 7 4.79 3.40 14.50
CA GLY A 7 5.08 4.36 13.44
C GLY A 7 6.38 4.08 12.74
N GLY A 8 6.74 4.98 11.84
CA GLY A 8 8.00 4.96 11.10
C GLY A 8 8.49 6.36 10.82
N VAL A 9 9.80 6.49 10.76
CA VAL A 9 10.49 7.73 10.41
C VAL A 9 11.60 7.39 9.42
N ASP A 10 11.72 8.18 8.38
CA ASP A 10 12.88 8.15 7.51
C ASP A 10 13.17 9.55 6.98
N SER A 11 14.44 9.85 6.81
CA SER A 11 14.88 11.16 6.32
C SER A 11 15.81 11.01 5.13
N LEU A 12 15.79 11.99 4.26
CA LEU A 12 16.70 12.03 3.11
C LEU A 12 18.15 12.11 3.59
N CYS A 13 18.96 11.15 3.17
CA CYS A 13 20.39 11.18 3.39
C CYS A 13 21.16 10.69 2.16
N LEU A 14 22.40 11.12 2.03
CA LEU A 14 23.22 10.79 0.86
C LEU A 14 23.45 9.28 0.72
N THR A 15 23.59 8.55 1.82
CA THR A 15 23.77 7.09 1.79
C THR A 15 22.58 6.41 1.11
N THR A 16 21.36 6.78 1.50
CA THR A 16 20.13 6.25 0.90
C THR A 16 20.03 6.63 -0.58
N LEU A 17 20.24 7.92 -0.90
CA LEU A 17 20.14 8.41 -2.28
C LEU A 17 21.14 7.69 -3.21
N TYR A 18 22.42 7.63 -2.82
CA TYR A 18 23.43 6.95 -3.62
C TYR A 18 23.25 5.42 -3.63
N GLY A 19 22.79 4.83 -2.53
CA GLY A 19 22.49 3.41 -2.47
C GLY A 19 21.43 2.99 -3.49
N PHE A 20 20.28 3.65 -3.52
CA PHE A 20 19.23 3.37 -4.50
C PHE A 20 19.64 3.77 -5.93
N HIS A 21 20.40 4.86 -6.08
CA HIS A 21 20.94 5.25 -7.38
C HIS A 21 21.88 4.18 -7.96
N SER A 22 22.76 3.59 -7.14
CA SER A 22 23.67 2.53 -7.55
C SER A 22 22.95 1.25 -8.01
N LEU A 23 21.75 1.01 -7.47
CA LEU A 23 20.89 -0.09 -7.89
C LEU A 23 20.07 0.23 -9.15
N GLN A 24 20.20 1.44 -9.71
CA GLN A 24 19.45 1.92 -10.86
C GLN A 24 17.92 1.89 -10.65
N LEU A 25 17.48 2.15 -9.41
CA LEU A 25 16.08 2.14 -9.03
C LEU A 25 15.45 3.53 -8.91
N VAL A 26 16.27 4.60 -8.96
CA VAL A 26 15.79 5.99 -8.87
C VAL A 26 15.36 6.47 -10.25
N SER A 27 14.12 6.95 -10.34
CA SER A 27 13.57 7.56 -11.55
C SER A 27 14.29 8.88 -11.86
N ARG A 28 14.39 9.21 -13.14
CA ARG A 28 14.90 10.50 -13.62
C ARG A 28 13.86 11.62 -13.58
N GLU A 29 12.59 11.24 -13.45
CA GLU A 29 11.43 12.11 -13.35
C GLU A 29 10.66 11.81 -12.07
N PRO A 30 9.65 12.61 -11.66
CA PRO A 30 8.76 12.24 -10.56
C PRO A 30 8.18 10.85 -10.79
N CYS A 31 8.25 9.98 -9.77
CA CYS A 31 7.81 8.61 -9.91
C CYS A 31 6.31 8.54 -10.26
N LYS A 32 5.98 7.55 -11.08
CA LYS A 32 4.66 7.36 -11.68
C LYS A 32 4.23 5.89 -11.54
N PRO A 33 3.79 5.50 -10.32
CA PRO A 33 3.40 4.11 -10.07
C PRO A 33 2.36 3.62 -11.05
N PHE A 34 2.51 2.38 -11.53
CA PHE A 34 1.61 1.72 -12.49
C PHE A 34 1.45 2.41 -13.86
N ASP A 35 2.24 3.43 -14.17
CA ASP A 35 2.31 3.98 -15.53
C ASP A 35 3.07 3.03 -16.46
N VAL A 36 2.68 2.98 -17.74
CA VAL A 36 3.41 2.19 -18.75
C VAL A 36 4.85 2.66 -18.95
N ALA A 37 5.15 3.91 -18.62
CA ALA A 37 6.48 4.51 -18.72
C ALA A 37 7.17 4.65 -17.35
N ARG A 38 6.74 3.87 -16.33
CA ARG A 38 7.41 3.83 -15.03
C ARG A 38 8.83 3.33 -15.15
N ASP A 39 9.77 3.97 -14.43
CA ASP A 39 11.20 3.68 -14.54
C ASP A 39 11.94 3.69 -13.20
N GLY A 40 11.23 3.89 -12.08
CA GLY A 40 11.85 3.89 -10.77
C GLY A 40 11.11 4.70 -9.72
N ILE A 41 11.73 4.79 -8.54
CA ILE A 41 11.23 5.52 -7.38
C ILE A 41 11.69 6.99 -7.39
N SER A 42 10.90 7.84 -6.71
CA SER A 42 11.41 9.08 -6.12
C SER A 42 11.55 8.83 -4.62
N ILE A 43 12.73 9.10 -4.03
CA ILE A 43 12.93 8.94 -2.60
C ILE A 43 12.31 10.13 -1.88
N GLY A 44 11.50 9.86 -0.85
CA GLY A 44 10.86 10.85 0.01
C GLY A 44 11.35 10.75 1.45
N GLU A 45 10.90 11.66 2.29
CA GLU A 45 11.09 11.62 3.74
C GLU A 45 9.78 11.87 4.45
N ALA A 46 9.56 11.21 5.59
CA ALA A 46 8.37 11.37 6.40
C ALA A 46 8.58 10.87 7.84
N ALA A 47 7.66 11.29 8.70
CA ALA A 47 7.43 10.69 10.00
C ALA A 47 5.91 10.51 10.17
N ALA A 48 5.47 9.30 10.49
CA ALA A 48 4.07 8.99 10.72
C ALA A 48 3.93 8.07 11.95
N PHE A 49 2.99 8.41 12.83
CA PHE A 49 2.73 7.65 14.06
C PHE A 49 1.24 7.50 14.28
N ALA A 50 0.86 6.37 14.86
CA ALA A 50 -0.49 6.10 15.34
C ALA A 50 -0.45 5.59 16.77
N LEU A 51 -1.45 5.97 17.56
CA LEU A 51 -1.74 5.34 18.84
C LEU A 51 -2.72 4.20 18.59
N ILE A 52 -2.32 2.99 18.92
CA ILE A 52 -3.17 1.80 18.87
C ILE A 52 -3.57 1.46 20.31
N GLU A 53 -4.87 1.33 20.54
CA GLU A 53 -5.45 1.00 21.84
C GLU A 53 -6.44 -0.16 21.70
N ARG A 54 -6.69 -0.85 22.79
CA ARG A 54 -7.79 -1.83 22.81
C ARG A 54 -9.13 -1.11 22.58
N PRO A 55 -9.98 -1.62 21.69
CA PRO A 55 -11.27 -0.97 21.47
C PRO A 55 -12.09 -0.97 22.75
N PRO A 56 -12.75 0.15 23.12
CA PRO A 56 -13.70 0.20 24.22
C PRO A 56 -14.93 -0.66 23.92
N GLN A 57 -15.76 -0.92 24.94
CA GLN A 57 -17.00 -1.73 24.78
C GLN A 57 -18.00 -1.09 23.81
N SER A 58 -18.00 0.24 23.69
CA SER A 58 -18.81 0.96 22.71
C SER A 58 -17.91 1.84 21.85
N LEU A 59 -17.95 1.65 20.55
CA LEU A 59 -17.23 2.47 19.56
C LEU A 59 -18.21 3.48 18.95
N ASP A 60 -17.71 4.69 18.70
CA ASP A 60 -18.42 5.58 17.80
C ASP A 60 -18.18 5.12 16.35
N GLY A 61 -19.08 5.46 15.45
CA GLY A 61 -19.01 5.03 14.04
C GLY A 61 -17.86 5.66 13.25
N GLU A 62 -17.04 6.52 13.87
CA GLU A 62 -15.86 7.17 13.27
C GLU A 62 -14.54 6.53 13.71
N ALA A 63 -14.57 5.63 14.69
CA ALA A 63 -13.37 4.92 15.13
C ALA A 63 -12.78 4.08 14.00
N ILE A 64 -11.46 4.20 13.82
CA ILE A 64 -10.70 3.40 12.85
C ILE A 64 -10.12 2.19 13.58
N LEU A 65 -10.40 1.01 13.06
CA LEU A 65 -9.92 -0.26 13.60
C LEU A 65 -8.85 -0.86 12.69
N LEU A 66 -7.79 -1.41 13.28
CA LEU A 66 -6.92 -2.37 12.63
C LEU A 66 -7.61 -3.73 12.70
N LEU A 67 -8.20 -4.17 11.60
CA LEU A 67 -9.02 -5.39 11.54
C LEU A 67 -8.18 -6.63 11.30
N GLY A 68 -7.12 -6.53 10.49
CA GLY A 68 -6.28 -7.66 10.16
C GLY A 68 -4.88 -7.26 9.73
N VAL A 69 -3.95 -8.17 9.95
CA VAL A 69 -2.54 -8.06 9.57
C VAL A 69 -2.13 -9.35 8.88
N GLY A 70 -1.41 -9.23 7.77
CA GLY A 70 -0.80 -10.36 7.10
C GLY A 70 0.66 -10.07 6.77
N GLU A 71 1.52 -11.05 6.99
CA GLU A 71 2.95 -10.97 6.78
C GLU A 71 3.44 -12.18 6.01
N SER A 72 4.42 -11.99 5.15
CA SER A 72 5.04 -13.09 4.40
C SER A 72 6.47 -12.76 4.00
N SER A 73 7.17 -13.75 3.49
CA SER A 73 8.47 -13.54 2.84
C SER A 73 8.47 -14.21 1.47
N ASP A 74 8.98 -13.50 0.46
CA ASP A 74 9.17 -14.07 -0.88
C ASP A 74 10.21 -15.20 -0.93
N ALA A 75 11.24 -15.11 -0.07
CA ALA A 75 12.40 -16.02 -0.10
C ALA A 75 12.96 -16.22 -1.53
N TYR A 76 12.99 -15.16 -2.34
CA TYR A 76 13.30 -15.21 -3.76
C TYR A 76 14.60 -14.47 -4.11
N HIS A 77 14.68 -13.17 -3.85
CA HIS A 77 15.83 -12.34 -4.17
C HIS A 77 15.97 -11.17 -3.17
N MET A 78 17.20 -10.69 -2.96
CA MET A 78 17.48 -9.67 -1.96
C MET A 78 16.85 -8.29 -2.24
N SER A 79 16.61 -7.95 -3.52
CA SER A 79 16.11 -6.62 -3.93
C SER A 79 15.00 -6.65 -4.97
N SER A 80 14.50 -7.83 -5.32
CA SER A 80 13.41 -8.00 -6.30
C SER A 80 12.31 -8.89 -5.74
N PRO A 81 11.04 -8.55 -5.92
CA PRO A 81 9.94 -9.42 -5.51
C PRO A 81 9.88 -10.66 -6.39
N HIS A 82 9.19 -11.70 -5.92
CA HIS A 82 8.84 -12.83 -6.79
C HIS A 82 7.97 -12.34 -7.96
N PRO A 83 8.30 -12.63 -9.22
CA PRO A 83 7.60 -12.06 -10.39
C PRO A 83 6.08 -12.29 -10.41
N GLU A 84 5.61 -13.40 -9.84
CA GLU A 84 4.19 -13.71 -9.71
C GLU A 84 3.53 -13.07 -8.46
N GLY A 85 4.27 -12.28 -7.68
CA GLY A 85 3.76 -11.63 -6.47
C GLY A 85 3.31 -12.59 -5.37
N ARG A 86 3.95 -13.78 -5.26
CA ARG A 86 3.52 -14.83 -4.31
C ARG A 86 3.48 -14.36 -2.87
N GLY A 87 4.52 -13.66 -2.42
CA GLY A 87 4.57 -13.14 -1.06
C GLY A 87 3.53 -12.04 -0.84
N ALA A 88 3.41 -11.08 -1.75
CA ALA A 88 2.39 -10.04 -1.69
C ALA A 88 0.97 -10.64 -1.61
N ARG A 89 0.70 -11.67 -2.44
CA ARG A 89 -0.57 -12.42 -2.40
C ARG A 89 -0.79 -13.09 -1.04
N ALA A 90 0.24 -13.77 -0.52
CA ALA A 90 0.14 -14.47 0.77
C ALA A 90 -0.14 -13.48 1.93
N ALA A 91 0.53 -12.31 1.95
CA ALA A 91 0.30 -11.27 2.95
C ALA A 91 -1.13 -10.73 2.88
N MET A 92 -1.65 -10.42 1.68
CA MET A 92 -3.02 -9.96 1.51
C MET A 92 -4.06 -11.00 1.96
N LEU A 93 -3.89 -12.27 1.58
CA LEU A 93 -4.81 -13.34 1.99
C LEU A 93 -4.79 -13.55 3.51
N GLN A 94 -3.61 -13.52 4.13
CA GLN A 94 -3.50 -13.63 5.58
C GLN A 94 -4.13 -12.43 6.30
N ALA A 95 -3.99 -11.22 5.77
CA ALA A 95 -4.62 -10.03 6.34
C ALA A 95 -6.15 -10.13 6.29
N LEU A 96 -6.71 -10.61 5.17
CA LEU A 96 -8.14 -10.86 5.02
C LEU A 96 -8.64 -11.93 5.99
N ASP A 97 -7.95 -13.07 6.07
CA ASP A 97 -8.27 -14.17 7.00
C ASP A 97 -8.21 -13.69 8.46
N SER A 98 -7.15 -12.98 8.84
CA SER A 98 -7.00 -12.37 10.18
C SER A 98 -8.12 -11.40 10.53
N ALA A 99 -8.67 -10.71 9.53
CA ALA A 99 -9.80 -9.81 9.69
C ALA A 99 -11.17 -10.52 9.70
N GLY A 100 -11.23 -11.80 9.33
CA GLY A 100 -12.48 -12.52 9.08
C GLY A 100 -13.25 -11.97 7.87
N LEU A 101 -12.53 -11.46 6.87
CA LEU A 101 -13.07 -10.78 5.69
C LEU A 101 -12.69 -11.52 4.41
N THR A 102 -13.38 -11.15 3.35
CA THR A 102 -13.12 -11.63 1.98
C THR A 102 -12.67 -10.46 1.08
N ALA A 103 -12.20 -10.78 -0.11
CA ALA A 103 -11.86 -9.78 -1.11
C ALA A 103 -13.06 -8.86 -1.47
N GLN A 104 -14.30 -9.34 -1.33
CA GLN A 104 -15.52 -8.59 -1.60
C GLN A 104 -15.73 -7.41 -0.64
N ASP A 105 -15.17 -7.53 0.57
CA ASP A 105 -15.36 -6.58 1.66
C ASP A 105 -14.45 -5.35 1.57
N ILE A 106 -13.41 -5.38 0.74
CA ILE A 106 -12.43 -4.28 0.62
C ILE A 106 -12.91 -3.26 -0.40
N ASP A 107 -13.03 -2.02 0.00
CA ASP A 107 -13.47 -0.92 -0.86
C ASP A 107 -12.33 -0.28 -1.66
N TYR A 108 -11.13 -0.21 -1.05
CA TYR A 108 -9.99 0.51 -1.61
C TYR A 108 -8.67 -0.14 -1.17
N ILE A 109 -7.68 -0.13 -2.06
CA ILE A 109 -6.29 -0.51 -1.73
C ILE A 109 -5.35 0.66 -1.93
N ASN A 110 -4.59 1.00 -0.87
CA ASN A 110 -3.36 1.76 -1.01
C ASN A 110 -2.23 0.79 -1.35
N LEU A 111 -1.78 0.84 -2.60
CA LEU A 111 -0.77 -0.04 -3.15
C LEU A 111 0.63 0.36 -2.67
N HIS A 112 1.51 -0.61 -2.48
CA HIS A 112 2.93 -0.32 -2.29
C HIS A 112 3.47 0.51 -3.46
N GLY A 113 3.20 0.12 -4.70
CA GLY A 113 3.29 0.92 -5.92
C GLY A 113 4.47 1.87 -5.96
N THR A 114 5.67 1.36 -6.17
CA THR A 114 6.91 2.14 -6.11
C THR A 114 7.24 2.89 -7.39
N GLY A 115 6.58 2.55 -8.51
CA GLY A 115 6.94 3.04 -9.83
C GLY A 115 8.09 2.26 -10.47
N THR A 116 8.57 1.18 -9.85
CA THR A 116 9.54 0.28 -10.48
C THR A 116 8.81 -0.77 -11.32
N PRO A 117 9.33 -1.14 -12.50
CA PRO A 117 8.69 -2.16 -13.34
C PRO A 117 8.47 -3.49 -12.62
N SER A 118 9.46 -3.95 -11.84
CA SER A 118 9.39 -5.25 -11.16
C SER A 118 8.35 -5.29 -10.04
N ASN A 119 8.36 -4.28 -9.15
CA ASN A 119 7.41 -4.23 -8.05
C ASN A 119 5.98 -4.09 -8.54
N ASP A 120 5.73 -3.10 -9.39
CA ASP A 120 4.36 -2.80 -9.81
C ASP A 120 3.74 -3.94 -10.63
N SER A 121 4.56 -4.67 -11.41
CA SER A 121 4.07 -5.86 -12.12
C SER A 121 3.76 -7.01 -11.14
N ALA A 122 4.65 -7.28 -10.18
CA ALA A 122 4.44 -8.35 -9.20
C ALA A 122 3.24 -8.05 -8.28
N GLU A 123 3.12 -6.80 -7.80
CA GLU A 123 1.97 -6.38 -7.00
C GLU A 123 0.68 -6.41 -7.81
N GLY A 124 0.70 -5.94 -9.06
CA GLY A 124 -0.44 -6.01 -9.96
C GLY A 124 -0.95 -7.44 -10.14
N ASN A 125 -0.04 -8.41 -10.36
CA ASN A 125 -0.37 -9.84 -10.44
C ASN A 125 -0.98 -10.37 -9.13
N ALA A 126 -0.41 -9.99 -7.99
CA ALA A 126 -0.91 -10.41 -6.69
C ALA A 126 -2.32 -9.87 -6.40
N VAL A 127 -2.55 -8.59 -6.63
CA VAL A 127 -3.87 -7.96 -6.46
C VAL A 127 -4.89 -8.59 -7.40
N ALA A 128 -4.56 -8.73 -8.69
CA ALA A 128 -5.45 -9.37 -9.65
C ALA A 128 -5.84 -10.80 -9.21
N ALA A 129 -4.89 -11.58 -8.67
CA ALA A 129 -5.15 -12.95 -8.23
C ALA A 129 -6.01 -13.02 -6.94
N VAL A 130 -5.84 -12.08 -5.99
CA VAL A 130 -6.63 -12.06 -4.74
C VAL A 130 -8.05 -11.57 -4.99
N PHE A 131 -8.22 -10.63 -5.92
CA PHE A 131 -9.48 -9.93 -6.13
C PHE A 131 -10.20 -10.34 -7.44
N ALA A 132 -9.79 -11.46 -8.07
CA ALA A 132 -10.31 -11.94 -9.36
C ALA A 132 -11.84 -12.14 -9.37
N ASP A 133 -12.39 -12.66 -8.28
CA ASP A 133 -13.80 -13.06 -8.21
C ASP A 133 -14.74 -11.94 -7.72
N ARG A 134 -14.28 -10.69 -7.74
CA ARG A 134 -15.13 -9.54 -7.37
C ARG A 134 -16.15 -9.25 -8.46
N GLY A 135 -17.39 -9.01 -8.04
CA GLY A 135 -18.46 -8.56 -8.95
C GLY A 135 -18.31 -7.11 -9.40
N GLN A 136 -17.41 -6.33 -8.78
CA GLN A 136 -17.12 -4.93 -9.11
C GLN A 136 -15.62 -4.72 -9.19
N ALA A 137 -15.19 -3.78 -10.04
CA ALA A 137 -13.79 -3.39 -10.11
C ALA A 137 -13.31 -2.85 -8.76
N LEU A 138 -12.17 -3.37 -8.30
CA LEU A 138 -11.49 -2.86 -7.12
C LEU A 138 -10.83 -1.52 -7.44
N GLU A 139 -11.05 -0.52 -6.62
CA GLU A 139 -10.37 0.77 -6.72
C GLU A 139 -9.05 0.74 -5.95
N ALA A 140 -7.98 1.13 -6.57
CA ALA A 140 -6.66 1.16 -5.95
C ALA A 140 -5.80 2.31 -6.46
N SER A 141 -4.86 2.77 -5.67
CA SER A 141 -3.84 3.74 -6.09
C SER A 141 -2.58 3.63 -5.25
N SER A 142 -1.49 4.23 -5.71
CA SER A 142 -0.30 4.47 -4.90
C SER A 142 -0.13 5.97 -4.67
N THR A 143 0.10 6.36 -3.44
CA THR A 143 0.35 7.76 -3.06
C THR A 143 1.81 8.18 -3.24
N LYS A 144 2.70 7.24 -3.60
CA LYS A 144 4.14 7.51 -3.75
C LYS A 144 4.49 8.48 -4.89
N GLY A 145 3.57 8.68 -5.84
CA GLY A 145 3.72 9.75 -6.83
C GLY A 145 3.73 11.16 -6.20
N ALA A 146 3.07 11.33 -5.06
CA ALA A 146 3.01 12.60 -4.31
C ALA A 146 4.04 12.65 -3.17
N THR A 147 4.16 11.55 -2.39
CA THR A 147 5.01 11.51 -1.19
C THR A 147 6.46 11.12 -1.47
N GLY A 148 6.74 10.54 -2.62
CA GLY A 148 7.92 9.73 -2.82
C GLY A 148 7.83 8.40 -2.04
N HIS A 149 8.83 7.56 -2.20
CA HIS A 149 9.00 6.37 -1.37
C HIS A 149 9.73 6.75 -0.08
N THR A 150 9.02 6.82 1.02
CA THR A 150 9.54 7.25 2.32
C THR A 150 10.17 6.12 3.14
N LEU A 151 10.52 5.01 2.48
CA LEU A 151 11.27 3.87 3.00
C LEU A 151 10.73 3.36 4.35
N GLY A 152 11.49 3.55 5.44
CA GLY A 152 11.10 3.09 6.78
C GLY A 152 9.84 3.78 7.34
N ALA A 153 9.46 4.94 6.81
CA ALA A 153 8.21 5.61 7.18
C ALA A 153 7.02 5.21 6.31
N ALA A 154 7.23 4.54 5.16
CA ALA A 154 6.21 4.34 4.12
C ALA A 154 4.96 3.63 4.65
N GLY A 155 5.13 2.49 5.32
CA GLY A 155 3.99 1.71 5.81
C GLY A 155 3.13 2.46 6.82
N ALA A 156 3.76 3.22 7.74
CA ALA A 156 3.04 4.03 8.71
C ALA A 156 2.30 5.20 8.04
N LEU A 157 2.95 5.90 7.11
CA LEU A 157 2.34 6.99 6.35
C LEU A 157 1.12 6.49 5.55
N GLU A 158 1.25 5.38 4.87
CA GLU A 158 0.19 4.79 4.04
C GLU A 158 -0.97 4.25 4.89
N ALA A 159 -0.69 3.71 6.08
CA ALA A 159 -1.73 3.36 7.04
C ALA A 159 -2.51 4.59 7.52
N VAL A 160 -1.83 5.71 7.81
CA VAL A 160 -2.49 6.98 8.15
C VAL A 160 -3.32 7.51 6.97
N ILE A 161 -2.82 7.41 5.74
CA ILE A 161 -3.58 7.80 4.53
C ILE A 161 -4.85 6.94 4.40
N CYS A 162 -4.77 5.62 4.61
CA CYS A 162 -5.95 4.75 4.62
C CYS A 162 -6.95 5.14 5.71
N ALA A 163 -6.48 5.44 6.92
CA ALA A 163 -7.34 5.89 8.02
C ALA A 163 -8.07 7.21 7.68
N LEU A 164 -7.36 8.17 7.07
CA LEU A 164 -7.96 9.42 6.59
C LEU A 164 -8.95 9.18 5.44
N SER A 165 -8.64 8.27 4.52
CA SER A 165 -9.55 7.87 3.44
C SER A 165 -10.87 7.31 3.98
N LEU A 166 -10.80 6.44 4.98
CA LEU A 166 -11.96 5.89 5.68
C LEU A 166 -12.80 7.00 6.35
N ARG A 167 -12.13 7.90 7.08
CA ARG A 167 -12.80 8.97 7.83
C ARG A 167 -13.49 9.99 6.93
N HIS A 168 -12.84 10.37 5.83
CA HIS A 168 -13.30 11.47 4.99
C HIS A 168 -13.96 11.03 3.68
N GLY A 169 -14.00 9.73 3.38
CA GLY A 169 -14.52 9.23 2.11
C GLY A 169 -13.75 9.80 0.90
N LEU A 170 -12.43 10.01 1.06
CA LEU A 170 -11.55 10.50 0.00
C LEU A 170 -10.55 9.39 -0.38
N LEU A 171 -10.69 8.84 -1.57
CA LEU A 171 -9.73 7.92 -2.15
C LEU A 171 -8.69 8.72 -2.94
N PRO A 172 -7.42 8.75 -2.52
CA PRO A 172 -6.41 9.51 -3.22
C PRO A 172 -6.10 8.88 -4.59
N GLY A 173 -5.96 9.71 -5.62
CA GLY A 173 -5.48 9.29 -6.93
C GLY A 173 -3.96 9.21 -6.96
N GLY A 174 -3.44 8.34 -7.83
CA GLY A 174 -2.00 8.22 -8.09
C GLY A 174 -1.49 9.42 -8.87
N THR A 175 -0.71 10.26 -8.21
CA THR A 175 -0.08 11.43 -8.85
C THR A 175 0.97 10.99 -9.88
N ASN A 176 1.09 11.75 -10.97
CA ASN A 176 2.03 11.57 -12.08
C ASN A 176 1.71 10.41 -13.03
N THR A 177 0.86 9.45 -12.66
CA THR A 177 0.41 8.37 -13.55
C THR A 177 -0.58 8.94 -14.58
N ARG A 178 -0.26 8.81 -15.86
CA ARG A 178 -1.07 9.33 -16.98
C ARG A 178 -1.59 8.24 -17.89
N ARG A 179 -0.80 7.18 -18.07
CA ARG A 179 -1.14 6.04 -18.92
C ARG A 179 -1.00 4.77 -18.08
N VAL A 180 -2.11 4.39 -17.47
CA VAL A 180 -2.18 3.18 -16.65
C VAL A 180 -1.81 1.95 -17.47
N ASP A 181 -1.05 1.03 -16.89
CA ASP A 181 -0.74 -0.26 -17.50
C ASP A 181 -2.04 -1.05 -17.69
N ALA A 182 -2.37 -1.36 -18.92
CA ALA A 182 -3.63 -2.03 -19.27
C ALA A 182 -3.71 -3.50 -18.82
N SER A 183 -2.62 -4.07 -18.33
CA SER A 183 -2.58 -5.45 -17.82
C SER A 183 -3.14 -5.59 -16.41
N LEU A 184 -3.44 -4.47 -15.72
CA LEU A 184 -3.96 -4.49 -14.35
C LEU A 184 -5.38 -5.08 -14.31
N GLY A 185 -5.62 -5.98 -13.36
CA GLY A 185 -6.93 -6.58 -13.10
C GLY A 185 -7.81 -5.75 -12.14
N PHE A 186 -7.53 -4.45 -11.94
CA PHE A 186 -8.25 -3.54 -11.06
C PHE A 186 -8.27 -2.12 -11.63
N GLU A 187 -9.11 -1.25 -11.06
CA GLU A 187 -9.19 0.16 -11.45
C GLU A 187 -8.12 0.98 -10.71
N TYR A 188 -7.08 1.43 -11.41
CA TYR A 188 -6.10 2.35 -10.84
C TYR A 188 -6.61 3.79 -10.93
N LEU A 189 -6.78 4.44 -9.77
CA LEU A 189 -7.25 5.81 -9.69
C LEU A 189 -6.13 6.79 -10.04
N CYS A 190 -6.28 7.53 -11.13
CA CYS A 190 -5.37 8.63 -11.51
C CYS A 190 -5.77 9.99 -10.91
N ALA A 191 -6.98 10.10 -10.37
CA ALA A 191 -7.52 11.31 -9.73
C ALA A 191 -8.23 10.94 -8.44
N ASN A 192 -8.31 11.90 -7.52
CA ASN A 192 -9.06 11.73 -6.30
C ASN A 192 -10.52 11.39 -6.57
N ARG A 193 -11.06 10.45 -5.81
CA ARG A 193 -12.47 10.07 -5.85
C ARG A 193 -13.10 10.26 -4.47
N HIS A 194 -14.29 10.82 -4.45
CA HIS A 194 -15.03 11.04 -3.21
C HIS A 194 -16.19 10.05 -3.14
N ARG A 195 -16.16 9.15 -2.20
CA ARG A 195 -17.26 8.28 -1.77
C ARG A 195 -16.99 7.68 -0.40
N PRO A 196 -18.03 7.39 0.39
CA PRO A 196 -17.87 6.62 1.63
C PRO A 196 -17.26 5.25 1.34
N ILE A 197 -16.32 4.85 2.17
CA ILE A 197 -15.75 3.50 2.21
C ILE A 197 -15.77 2.98 3.63
N ALA A 198 -15.88 1.68 3.81
CA ALA A 198 -15.92 1.04 5.10
C ALA A 198 -14.60 0.30 5.43
N ARG A 199 -13.91 -0.20 4.41
CA ARG A 199 -12.68 -0.98 4.59
C ARG A 199 -11.64 -0.64 3.53
N ALA A 200 -10.40 -0.45 3.99
CA ALA A 200 -9.24 -0.21 3.15
C ALA A 200 -8.13 -1.22 3.46
N LEU A 201 -7.39 -1.63 2.45
CA LEU A 201 -6.19 -2.45 2.58
C LEU A 201 -4.96 -1.61 2.22
N SER A 202 -3.88 -1.73 2.99
CA SER A 202 -2.59 -1.09 2.72
C SER A 202 -1.52 -2.13 2.53
N ASN A 203 -0.81 -2.08 1.42
CA ASN A 203 0.31 -2.96 1.09
C ASN A 203 1.65 -2.28 1.34
N SER A 204 2.59 -2.99 1.95
CA SER A 204 3.97 -2.54 2.13
C SER A 204 4.92 -3.71 1.88
N PHE A 205 5.81 -3.54 0.90
CA PHE A 205 6.77 -4.57 0.51
C PHE A 205 8.19 -4.01 0.62
N GLY A 206 9.12 -4.85 1.06
CA GLY A 206 10.48 -4.44 1.33
C GLY A 206 11.53 -5.35 0.71
N PHE A 207 12.73 -4.83 0.56
CA PHE A 207 13.90 -5.62 0.20
C PHE A 207 14.10 -6.76 1.21
N GLY A 208 14.72 -7.85 0.78
CA GLY A 208 14.78 -9.10 1.51
C GLY A 208 13.54 -9.97 1.32
N GLY A 209 12.53 -9.47 0.58
CA GLY A 209 11.29 -10.18 0.30
C GLY A 209 10.25 -10.08 1.42
N SER A 210 10.38 -9.12 2.32
CA SER A 210 9.39 -8.89 3.38
C SER A 210 8.14 -8.24 2.81
N ASN A 211 6.97 -8.83 3.07
CA ASN A 211 5.68 -8.31 2.64
C ASN A 211 4.75 -8.16 3.84
N CYS A 212 4.02 -7.06 3.90
CA CYS A 212 2.99 -6.80 4.90
C CYS A 212 1.74 -6.23 4.23
N ALA A 213 0.57 -6.66 4.70
CA ALA A 213 -0.72 -6.09 4.34
C ALA A 213 -1.52 -5.78 5.60
N LEU A 214 -2.13 -4.61 5.66
CA LEU A 214 -2.99 -4.18 6.77
C LEU A 214 -4.41 -4.00 6.26
N VAL A 215 -5.39 -4.50 7.00
CA VAL A 215 -6.81 -4.19 6.78
C VAL A 215 -7.28 -3.23 7.86
N LEU A 216 -7.73 -2.05 7.42
CA LEU A 216 -8.29 -1.01 8.27
C LEU A 216 -9.78 -0.85 7.96
N GLY A 217 -10.58 -0.52 8.98
CA GLY A 217 -12.02 -0.33 8.78
C GLY A 217 -12.64 0.64 9.78
N LEU A 218 -13.80 1.18 9.40
CA LEU A 218 -14.65 1.94 10.31
C LEU A 218 -15.41 0.99 11.24
N ALA A 219 -15.58 1.41 12.49
CA ALA A 219 -16.42 0.72 13.47
C ALA A 219 -17.90 0.98 13.16
N ARG A 220 -18.46 0.22 12.21
CA ARG A 220 -19.88 0.30 11.83
C ARG A 220 -20.55 -1.03 12.02
#